data_155db781a691607c0ae9abebffe64b3f
#
_entry.id   155db781a691607c0ae9abebffe64b3f
#
_cell.length_a   1.000
_cell.length_b   1.000
_cell.length_c   1.000
_cell.angle_alpha   90.00
_cell.angle_beta   90.00
_cell.angle_gamma   90.00
#
_symmetry.space_group_name_H-M   'P 1'
#
loop_
_entity.id
_entity.type
_entity.pdbx_description
1 polymer ?
#
loop_
_entity_poly.entity_id
_entity_poly.type
_entity_poly.pdbx_seq_one_letter_code
_entity_poly.pdbx_strand_id
1 'polypeptide(L)'
;KELSGFLGWYSDKACTQKVEIGTDGLPVIGVVSDLDLYAKPKTFVLKTGSEFNDLIPKGDSTNSSSAVTDVIFTDKEKPADAELVDVDADGDGGVVGWLDGTAFYVSSQTPGQKVLANKDCSYMFFANKNESKSLDNINHIDFMNLDTSLTENMRFMFKYLGDDKKLELDCSGFDTGNVTSMESMFDTTYAVKIDVSGFNTSKVTTMESMFNDSQSIRSLDLSSFDTSNVTNMFWMLRSLNLKTIDVSNFNTSKVQNMGGMFNSCH
;
A
#
# COMPACT_ATOMS: atom_id res chain seq x y z
N LYS A 1 -14.58 -19.73 22.53
CA LYS A 1 -13.29 -19.33 21.90
C LYS A 1 -13.66 -18.75 20.55
N GLU A 2 -13.57 -17.44 20.40
CA GLU A 2 -13.73 -16.82 19.09
C GLU A 2 -12.65 -17.39 18.17
N LEU A 3 -13.04 -17.92 17.04
CA LEU A 3 -12.11 -18.37 16.02
C LEU A 3 -11.59 -17.09 15.33
N SER A 4 -10.30 -16.81 15.44
CA SER A 4 -9.69 -15.71 14.70
C SER A 4 -9.98 -15.87 13.20
N GLY A 5 -10.40 -14.79 12.55
CA GLY A 5 -10.74 -14.84 11.13
C GLY A 5 -12.17 -15.30 10.79
N PHE A 6 -13.09 -15.31 11.76
CA PHE A 6 -14.48 -15.74 11.57
C PHE A 6 -15.46 -14.68 12.08
N LEU A 7 -16.40 -14.25 11.23
CA LEU A 7 -17.39 -13.20 11.54
C LEU A 7 -18.68 -13.73 12.14
N GLY A 8 -19.01 -14.99 11.92
CA GLY A 8 -20.22 -15.61 12.44
C GLY A 8 -20.87 -16.56 11.45
N TRP A 9 -22.05 -17.06 11.85
CA TRP A 9 -22.89 -17.91 11.05
C TRP A 9 -23.99 -17.11 10.36
N TYR A 10 -24.34 -17.48 9.15
CA TYR A 10 -25.34 -16.81 8.32
C TYR A 10 -26.31 -17.84 7.75
N SER A 11 -27.57 -17.46 7.58
CA SER A 11 -28.61 -18.32 7.03
C SER A 11 -28.70 -18.28 5.52
N ASP A 12 -27.92 -17.40 4.87
CA ASP A 12 -27.88 -17.28 3.42
C ASP A 12 -26.44 -17.39 2.90
N LYS A 13 -26.27 -17.95 1.71
CA LYS A 13 -24.97 -18.16 1.07
C LYS A 13 -24.22 -16.83 0.79
N ALA A 14 -24.95 -15.74 0.65
CA ALA A 14 -24.37 -14.40 0.48
C ALA A 14 -23.85 -13.79 1.80
N CYS A 15 -24.07 -14.46 2.93
CA CYS A 15 -23.72 -14.02 4.27
C CYS A 15 -24.24 -12.61 4.62
N THR A 16 -25.50 -12.34 4.29
CA THR A 16 -26.18 -11.08 4.57
C THR A 16 -27.08 -11.15 5.81
N GLN A 17 -27.56 -12.37 6.16
CA GLN A 17 -28.46 -12.60 7.28
C GLN A 17 -27.73 -13.36 8.41
N LYS A 18 -27.13 -12.60 9.33
CA LYS A 18 -26.41 -13.18 10.48
C LYS A 18 -27.34 -13.92 11.41
N VAL A 19 -26.93 -15.11 11.84
CA VAL A 19 -27.63 -15.96 12.80
C VAL A 19 -26.99 -15.79 14.18
N GLU A 20 -27.79 -15.41 15.17
CA GLU A 20 -27.34 -15.40 16.55
C GLU A 20 -27.29 -16.84 17.10
N ILE A 21 -26.15 -17.15 17.73
CA ILE A 21 -25.96 -18.45 18.40
C ILE A 21 -26.02 -18.24 19.92
N GLY A 22 -26.86 -18.99 20.56
CA GLY A 22 -27.02 -18.97 22.01
C GLY A 22 -25.80 -19.55 22.75
N THR A 23 -25.79 -19.37 24.06
CA THR A 23 -24.71 -19.90 24.93
C THR A 23 -24.63 -21.44 24.93
N ASP A 24 -25.66 -22.10 24.46
CA ASP A 24 -25.74 -23.54 24.24
C ASP A 24 -25.20 -24.00 22.88
N GLY A 25 -24.74 -23.05 22.05
CA GLY A 25 -24.21 -23.31 20.72
C GLY A 25 -25.28 -23.49 19.63
N LEU A 26 -26.57 -23.25 19.96
CA LEU A 26 -27.69 -23.38 19.03
C LEU A 26 -28.15 -22.02 18.51
N PRO A 27 -28.73 -21.94 17.27
CA PRO A 27 -29.36 -20.72 16.79
C PRO A 27 -30.47 -20.22 17.71
N VAL A 28 -30.48 -18.93 18.02
CA VAL A 28 -31.51 -18.32 18.91
C VAL A 28 -32.88 -18.26 18.23
N ILE A 29 -32.94 -18.28 16.91
CA ILE A 29 -34.18 -18.32 16.14
C ILE A 29 -34.73 -19.73 16.15
N GLY A 30 -36.05 -19.87 16.41
CA GLY A 30 -36.73 -21.15 16.33
C GLY A 30 -36.66 -21.74 14.92
N VAL A 31 -35.85 -22.78 14.76
CA VAL A 31 -35.65 -23.46 13.49
C VAL A 31 -36.79 -24.43 13.30
N VAL A 32 -37.60 -24.25 12.26
CA VAL A 32 -38.76 -25.11 11.94
C VAL A 32 -38.46 -26.15 10.84
N SER A 33 -37.27 -26.10 10.26
CA SER A 33 -36.78 -27.01 9.21
C SER A 33 -35.26 -27.06 9.20
N ASP A 34 -34.66 -27.87 8.35
CA ASP A 34 -33.23 -27.90 8.14
C ASP A 34 -32.72 -26.50 7.76
N LEU A 35 -31.71 -26.02 8.51
CA LEU A 35 -31.06 -24.71 8.30
C LEU A 35 -29.62 -24.91 7.86
N ASP A 36 -29.34 -24.52 6.63
CA ASP A 36 -27.95 -24.41 6.18
C ASP A 36 -27.29 -23.19 6.81
N LEU A 37 -26.17 -23.39 7.46
CA LEU A 37 -25.35 -22.30 8.02
C LEU A 37 -24.10 -22.09 7.20
N TYR A 38 -23.86 -20.82 6.84
CA TYR A 38 -22.70 -20.40 6.06
C TYR A 38 -21.76 -19.61 6.96
N ALA A 39 -20.49 -20.03 7.00
CA ALA A 39 -19.44 -19.30 7.70
C ALA A 39 -18.94 -18.13 6.85
N LYS A 40 -18.93 -16.94 7.40
CA LYS A 40 -18.29 -15.78 6.75
C LYS A 40 -16.88 -15.60 7.34
N PRO A 41 -15.81 -15.83 6.57
CA PRO A 41 -14.46 -15.50 7.01
C PRO A 41 -14.29 -13.99 7.02
N LYS A 42 -13.38 -13.48 7.85
CA LYS A 42 -12.88 -12.12 7.74
C LYS A 42 -12.06 -11.96 6.47
N THR A 43 -12.15 -10.80 5.85
CA THR A 43 -11.20 -10.40 4.83
C THR A 43 -10.07 -9.58 5.47
N PHE A 44 -8.93 -9.51 4.82
CA PHE A 44 -7.76 -8.80 5.36
C PHE A 44 -7.28 -7.74 4.37
N VAL A 45 -8.24 -7.10 3.69
CA VAL A 45 -7.97 -6.15 2.61
C VAL A 45 -8.06 -4.72 3.14
N LEU A 46 -7.03 -3.92 2.87
CA LEU A 46 -7.02 -2.48 3.17
C LEU A 46 -8.05 -1.73 2.31
N LYS A 47 -8.50 -0.59 2.83
CA LYS A 47 -9.13 0.46 2.02
C LYS A 47 -8.26 0.81 0.80
N THR A 48 -8.83 1.48 -0.20
CA THR A 48 -8.06 2.01 -1.34
C THR A 48 -6.90 2.88 -0.87
N GLY A 49 -5.87 3.04 -1.71
CA GLY A 49 -4.69 3.80 -1.31
C GLY A 49 -5.01 5.22 -0.85
N SER A 50 -5.90 5.94 -1.53
CA SER A 50 -6.30 7.30 -1.13
C SER A 50 -7.09 7.32 0.18
N GLU A 51 -8.04 6.40 0.37
CA GLU A 51 -8.79 6.29 1.63
C GLU A 51 -7.89 5.93 2.81
N PHE A 52 -6.94 5.01 2.59
CA PHE A 52 -5.95 4.65 3.61
C PHE A 52 -5.03 5.84 3.94
N ASN A 53 -4.58 6.60 2.93
CA ASN A 53 -3.77 7.80 3.14
C ASN A 53 -4.47 8.82 4.05
N ASP A 54 -5.77 9.00 3.88
CA ASP A 54 -6.56 9.93 4.69
C ASP A 54 -6.67 9.52 6.16
N LEU A 55 -6.52 8.23 6.45
CA LEU A 55 -6.59 7.66 7.80
C LEU A 55 -5.25 7.69 8.53
N ILE A 56 -4.11 7.83 7.84
CA ILE A 56 -2.81 8.01 8.50
C ILE A 56 -2.81 9.37 9.20
N PRO A 57 -2.58 9.42 10.52
CA PRO A 57 -2.54 10.69 11.24
C PRO A 57 -1.42 11.60 10.72
N LYS A 58 -1.81 12.74 10.19
CA LYS A 58 -0.92 13.75 9.59
C LYS A 58 -0.66 14.85 10.62
N GLY A 59 0.59 15.23 10.82
CA GLY A 59 0.93 16.41 11.59
C GLY A 59 0.34 17.66 10.94
N ASP A 60 0.08 18.70 11.73
CA ASP A 60 -0.24 20.01 11.21
C ASP A 60 1.00 20.93 11.25
N SER A 61 0.96 21.99 10.45
CA SER A 61 2.07 22.97 10.36
C SER A 61 2.40 23.68 11.68
N THR A 62 1.54 23.55 12.70
CA THR A 62 1.69 24.17 14.02
C THR A 62 2.12 23.18 15.11
N ASN A 63 1.98 21.87 14.84
CA ASN A 63 2.31 20.82 15.81
C ASN A 63 2.89 19.57 15.15
N SER A 64 4.17 19.66 14.75
CA SER A 64 4.89 18.55 14.14
C SER A 64 5.14 17.36 15.10
N SER A 65 4.92 17.54 16.40
CA SER A 65 5.15 16.49 17.40
C SER A 65 4.10 15.36 17.39
N SER A 66 2.99 15.53 16.67
CA SER A 66 1.93 14.52 16.51
C SER A 66 1.95 13.83 15.14
N ALA A 67 2.91 14.18 14.28
CA ALA A 67 3.04 13.57 12.96
C ALA A 67 3.54 12.13 13.07
N VAL A 68 2.95 11.25 12.29
CA VAL A 68 3.46 9.89 12.10
C VAL A 68 4.81 9.95 11.39
N THR A 69 5.81 9.28 11.95
CA THR A 69 7.15 9.11 11.37
C THR A 69 7.38 7.71 10.84
N ASP A 70 6.62 6.74 11.31
CA ASP A 70 6.76 5.33 10.98
C ASP A 70 5.40 4.72 10.63
N VAL A 71 5.34 3.91 9.58
CA VAL A 71 4.18 3.06 9.25
C VAL A 71 4.63 1.61 9.28
N ILE A 72 3.95 0.78 10.07
CA ILE A 72 4.38 -0.60 10.32
C ILE A 72 3.24 -1.57 10.03
N PHE A 73 3.41 -2.39 8.99
CA PHE A 73 2.49 -3.50 8.71
C PHE A 73 2.88 -4.70 9.56
N THR A 74 1.90 -5.29 10.28
CA THR A 74 2.14 -6.35 11.24
C THR A 74 0.98 -7.35 11.26
N ASP A 75 1.18 -8.48 11.94
CA ASP A 75 0.14 -9.46 12.25
C ASP A 75 -0.20 -9.53 13.75
N LYS A 76 0.36 -8.58 14.54
CA LYS A 76 0.17 -8.53 16.00
C LYS A 76 -1.19 -7.98 16.36
N GLU A 77 -1.73 -8.43 17.48
CA GLU A 77 -2.96 -7.87 18.05
C GLU A 77 -2.76 -6.40 18.47
N LYS A 78 -3.79 -5.58 18.23
CA LYS A 78 -3.85 -4.21 18.71
C LYS A 78 -3.90 -4.21 20.24
N PRO A 79 -3.09 -3.38 20.94
CA PRO A 79 -3.21 -3.19 22.38
C PRO A 79 -4.64 -2.81 22.79
N ALA A 80 -5.10 -3.35 23.91
CA ALA A 80 -6.50 -3.16 24.35
C ALA A 80 -6.86 -1.69 24.60
N ASP A 81 -5.90 -0.90 25.05
CA ASP A 81 -6.01 0.54 25.37
C ASP A 81 -5.75 1.46 24.17
N ALA A 82 -5.24 0.94 23.06
CA ALA A 82 -5.02 1.75 21.86
C ALA A 82 -6.35 2.06 21.14
N GLU A 83 -6.49 3.30 20.68
CA GLU A 83 -7.63 3.71 19.85
C GLU A 83 -7.57 3.00 18.48
N LEU A 84 -8.72 2.46 18.07
CA LEU A 84 -8.84 1.75 16.80
C LEU A 84 -9.08 2.73 15.66
N VAL A 85 -8.30 2.59 14.59
CA VAL A 85 -8.55 3.21 13.29
C VAL A 85 -9.03 2.13 12.33
N ASP A 86 -10.23 2.29 11.78
CA ASP A 86 -10.78 1.37 10.78
C ASP A 86 -10.13 1.60 9.42
N VAL A 87 -9.19 0.72 9.06
CA VAL A 87 -8.48 0.72 7.77
C VAL A 87 -8.95 -0.41 6.85
N ASP A 88 -9.99 -1.14 7.22
CA ASP A 88 -10.52 -2.31 6.55
C ASP A 88 -11.44 -1.94 5.38
N ALA A 89 -11.32 -2.63 4.24
CA ALA A 89 -12.07 -2.30 3.03
C ALA A 89 -13.56 -2.57 3.15
N ASP A 90 -13.97 -3.63 3.87
CA ASP A 90 -15.38 -4.01 4.02
C ASP A 90 -15.92 -3.80 5.44
N GLY A 91 -15.10 -3.26 6.35
CA GLY A 91 -15.49 -2.91 7.72
C GLY A 91 -15.74 -4.13 8.62
N ASP A 92 -15.23 -5.29 8.25
CA ASP A 92 -15.42 -6.52 9.01
C ASP A 92 -14.44 -6.69 10.17
N GLY A 93 -13.49 -5.73 10.30
CA GLY A 93 -12.45 -5.72 11.32
C GLY A 93 -11.35 -6.74 11.09
N GLY A 94 -11.15 -7.17 9.85
CA GLY A 94 -10.04 -8.03 9.44
C GLY A 94 -8.70 -7.30 9.48
N VAL A 95 -8.72 -5.99 9.19
CA VAL A 95 -7.55 -5.12 9.28
C VAL A 95 -7.86 -3.92 10.16
N VAL A 96 -6.97 -3.64 11.11
CA VAL A 96 -7.10 -2.48 12.00
C VAL A 96 -5.83 -1.67 12.04
N GLY A 97 -5.97 -0.36 12.26
CA GLY A 97 -4.88 0.54 12.54
C GLY A 97 -4.91 1.08 13.97
N TRP A 98 -3.75 1.48 14.51
CA TRP A 98 -3.64 2.23 15.75
C TRP A 98 -2.34 3.02 15.79
N LEU A 99 -2.32 4.04 16.67
CA LEU A 99 -1.12 4.81 16.96
C LEU A 99 -0.46 4.32 18.25
N ASP A 100 0.89 4.24 18.20
CA ASP A 100 1.74 4.11 19.39
C ASP A 100 2.91 5.09 19.25
N GLY A 101 2.89 6.17 20.02
CA GLY A 101 3.81 7.28 19.86
C GLY A 101 3.68 7.92 18.47
N THR A 102 4.74 7.89 17.65
CA THR A 102 4.75 8.37 16.27
C THR A 102 4.67 7.25 15.23
N ALA A 103 4.48 5.99 15.66
CA ALA A 103 4.31 4.87 14.79
C ALA A 103 2.83 4.54 14.55
N PHE A 104 2.44 4.46 13.28
CA PHE A 104 1.11 4.00 12.86
C PHE A 104 1.20 2.53 12.47
N TYR A 105 0.60 1.68 13.27
CA TYR A 105 0.52 0.25 13.03
C TYR A 105 -0.70 -0.11 12.21
N VAL A 106 -0.54 -1.09 11.32
CA VAL A 106 -1.60 -1.65 10.48
C VAL A 106 -1.53 -3.17 10.56
N SER A 107 -2.57 -3.82 11.03
CA SER A 107 -2.51 -5.23 11.41
C SER A 107 -3.72 -6.04 10.97
N SER A 108 -3.46 -7.27 10.51
CA SER A 108 -4.46 -8.33 10.38
C SER A 108 -4.89 -8.91 11.74
N GLN A 109 -4.18 -8.61 12.83
CA GLN A 109 -4.39 -9.16 14.17
C GLN A 109 -4.39 -10.70 14.23
N THR A 110 -3.91 -11.36 13.19
CA THR A 110 -3.90 -12.82 13.05
C THR A 110 -2.49 -13.28 12.74
N PRO A 111 -1.79 -13.97 13.67
CA PRO A 111 -0.42 -14.41 13.47
C PRO A 111 -0.23 -15.19 12.18
N GLY A 112 0.75 -14.80 11.38
CA GLY A 112 1.06 -15.37 10.08
C GLY A 112 0.16 -14.89 8.93
N GLN A 113 -0.89 -14.10 9.19
CA GLN A 113 -1.73 -13.51 8.16
C GLN A 113 -1.20 -12.15 7.76
N LYS A 114 -0.88 -11.96 6.48
CA LYS A 114 -0.52 -10.64 5.95
C LYS A 114 -1.74 -9.77 5.73
N VAL A 115 -1.53 -8.47 5.79
CA VAL A 115 -2.47 -7.45 5.35
C VAL A 115 -2.44 -7.41 3.82
N LEU A 116 -3.58 -7.58 3.17
CA LEU A 116 -3.68 -7.50 1.71
C LEU A 116 -3.85 -6.04 1.28
N ALA A 117 -2.96 -5.55 0.46
CA ALA A 117 -3.13 -4.25 -0.19
C ALA A 117 -4.34 -4.28 -1.13
N ASN A 118 -5.03 -3.14 -1.27
CA ASN A 118 -6.15 -3.03 -2.20
C ASN A 118 -5.68 -3.17 -3.66
N LYS A 119 -6.60 -3.49 -4.55
CA LYS A 119 -6.35 -3.44 -6.01
C LYS A 119 -5.91 -2.05 -6.46
N ASP A 120 -6.45 -1.01 -5.85
CA ASP A 120 -6.03 0.37 -6.07
C ASP A 120 -5.25 0.90 -4.86
N CYS A 121 -3.92 0.93 -5.00
CA CYS A 121 -2.98 1.52 -4.05
C CYS A 121 -2.52 2.92 -4.47
N SER A 122 -3.24 3.56 -5.41
CA SER A 122 -2.91 4.93 -5.81
C SER A 122 -2.98 5.88 -4.62
N TYR A 123 -2.00 6.80 -4.53
CA TYR A 123 -1.87 7.79 -3.45
C TYR A 123 -1.65 7.24 -2.03
N MET A 124 -1.37 5.95 -1.84
CA MET A 124 -1.33 5.31 -0.53
C MET A 124 -0.41 6.01 0.50
N PHE A 125 0.73 6.51 0.05
CA PHE A 125 1.69 7.30 0.85
C PHE A 125 2.01 8.64 0.18
N PHE A 126 1.06 9.19 -0.55
CA PHE A 126 1.20 10.48 -1.20
C PHE A 126 1.33 11.60 -0.16
N ALA A 127 2.38 12.43 -0.28
CA ALA A 127 2.60 13.57 0.60
C ALA A 127 2.31 14.87 -0.14
N ASN A 128 1.12 15.46 0.05
CA ASN A 128 0.78 16.72 -0.59
C ASN A 128 1.36 17.91 0.16
N LYS A 129 2.53 18.40 -0.27
CA LYS A 129 3.22 19.55 0.36
C LYS A 129 2.44 20.88 0.31
N ASN A 130 1.38 20.96 -0.49
CA ASN A 130 0.53 22.17 -0.56
C ASN A 130 -0.61 22.14 0.47
N GLU A 131 -0.75 21.06 1.21
CA GLU A 131 -1.73 20.93 2.27
C GLU A 131 -1.08 21.21 3.63
N SER A 132 -1.88 21.74 4.56
CA SER A 132 -1.42 21.99 5.93
C SER A 132 -1.13 20.70 6.71
N LYS A 133 -1.54 19.56 6.19
CA LYS A 133 -1.33 18.21 6.73
C LYS A 133 -0.78 17.31 5.64
N SER A 134 0.44 16.82 5.82
CA SER A 134 1.13 15.99 4.83
C SER A 134 1.87 14.83 5.51
N LEU A 135 2.23 13.81 4.74
CA LEU A 135 3.05 12.70 5.19
C LEU A 135 4.56 12.97 5.06
N ASP A 136 4.98 14.24 5.08
CA ASP A 136 6.38 14.66 4.90
C ASP A 136 7.31 14.07 5.96
N ASN A 137 6.79 13.82 7.18
CA ASN A 137 7.59 13.35 8.30
C ASN A 137 7.86 11.83 8.29
N ILE A 138 7.35 11.10 7.31
CA ILE A 138 7.60 9.66 7.21
C ILE A 138 9.08 9.40 6.96
N ASN A 139 9.72 8.69 7.89
CA ASN A 139 11.13 8.29 7.83
C ASN A 139 11.29 6.79 7.57
N HIS A 140 10.27 6.00 7.92
CA HIS A 140 10.34 4.55 7.84
C HIS A 140 8.97 3.96 7.52
N ILE A 141 8.97 2.96 6.63
CA ILE A 141 7.80 2.12 6.37
C ILE A 141 8.27 0.66 6.36
N ASP A 142 7.69 -0.15 7.25
CA ASP A 142 7.92 -1.60 7.27
C ASP A 142 6.81 -2.31 6.49
N PHE A 143 7.16 -2.88 5.33
CA PHE A 143 6.26 -3.60 4.44
C PHE A 143 6.23 -5.12 4.66
N MET A 144 6.94 -5.66 5.65
CA MET A 144 7.13 -7.12 5.81
C MET A 144 5.82 -7.90 5.81
N ASN A 145 4.78 -7.35 6.46
CA ASN A 145 3.46 -7.97 6.55
C ASN A 145 2.43 -7.35 5.58
N LEU A 146 2.86 -6.64 4.55
CA LEU A 146 2.00 -6.20 3.45
C LEU A 146 2.11 -7.19 2.28
N ASP A 147 0.99 -7.61 1.74
CA ASP A 147 0.89 -8.44 0.53
C ASP A 147 0.25 -7.62 -0.59
N THR A 148 0.98 -7.36 -1.65
CA THR A 148 0.53 -6.54 -2.79
C THR A 148 0.04 -7.36 -3.98
N SER A 149 -0.15 -8.67 -3.83
CA SER A 149 -0.51 -9.58 -4.91
C SER A 149 -1.85 -9.25 -5.60
N LEU A 150 -2.75 -8.51 -4.93
CA LEU A 150 -4.01 -8.06 -5.51
C LEU A 150 -3.88 -6.74 -6.27
N THR A 151 -2.77 -6.02 -6.13
CA THR A 151 -2.65 -4.62 -6.59
C THR A 151 -2.54 -4.55 -8.11
N GLU A 152 -3.38 -3.71 -8.72
CA GLU A 152 -3.43 -3.44 -10.16
C GLU A 152 -2.94 -2.01 -10.50
N ASN A 153 -3.01 -1.07 -9.52
CA ASN A 153 -2.69 0.34 -9.69
C ASN A 153 -1.82 0.87 -8.55
N MET A 154 -0.61 1.40 -8.88
CA MET A 154 0.33 2.01 -7.93
C MET A 154 0.66 3.47 -8.29
N ARG A 155 -0.24 4.19 -9.01
CA ARG A 155 -0.03 5.60 -9.36
C ARG A 155 0.18 6.46 -8.13
N PHE A 156 1.19 7.33 -8.16
CA PHE A 156 1.46 8.32 -7.11
C PHE A 156 1.68 7.74 -5.71
N MET A 157 1.94 6.43 -5.58
CA MET A 157 1.94 5.73 -4.29
C MET A 157 2.89 6.37 -3.27
N PHE A 158 4.08 6.80 -3.70
CA PHE A 158 5.11 7.42 -2.86
C PHE A 158 5.50 8.82 -3.34
N LYS A 159 4.62 9.47 -4.10
CA LYS A 159 4.92 10.81 -4.65
C LYS A 159 5.05 11.83 -3.52
N TYR A 160 6.10 12.66 -3.58
CA TYR A 160 6.47 13.70 -2.61
C TYR A 160 6.83 13.19 -1.20
N LEU A 161 6.87 11.87 -0.98
CA LEU A 161 7.08 11.28 0.33
C LEU A 161 8.44 11.60 0.92
N GLY A 162 8.46 11.90 2.24
CA GLY A 162 9.65 12.26 3.00
C GLY A 162 10.11 13.70 2.77
N ASP A 163 10.97 14.22 3.64
CA ASP A 163 11.55 15.56 3.48
C ASP A 163 13.03 15.67 3.91
N ASP A 164 13.50 14.78 4.79
CA ASP A 164 14.81 14.89 5.47
C ASP A 164 15.95 14.09 4.81
N LYS A 165 15.68 13.46 3.68
CA LYS A 165 16.64 12.64 2.91
C LYS A 165 17.22 11.45 3.69
N LYS A 166 16.44 10.85 4.59
CA LYS A 166 16.77 9.62 5.32
C LYS A 166 15.92 8.42 4.92
N LEU A 167 14.77 8.67 4.30
CA LEU A 167 13.83 7.63 3.92
C LEU A 167 14.49 6.61 2.99
N GLU A 168 14.40 5.34 3.35
CA GLU A 168 14.70 4.21 2.49
C GLU A 168 13.40 3.41 2.25
N LEU A 169 13.11 3.11 1.00
CA LEU A 169 11.93 2.35 0.60
C LEU A 169 12.39 0.96 0.11
N ASP A 170 12.18 -0.05 0.92
CA ASP A 170 12.40 -1.45 0.54
C ASP A 170 11.09 -2.03 -0.02
N CYS A 171 10.93 -1.95 -1.34
CA CYS A 171 9.81 -2.52 -2.07
C CYS A 171 10.16 -3.89 -2.69
N SER A 172 11.29 -4.50 -2.34
CA SER A 172 11.76 -5.78 -2.91
C SER A 172 10.78 -6.93 -2.71
N GLY A 173 9.97 -6.87 -1.63
CA GLY A 173 8.94 -7.85 -1.30
C GLY A 173 7.59 -7.63 -2.00
N PHE A 174 7.44 -6.59 -2.82
CA PHE A 174 6.16 -6.32 -3.50
C PHE A 174 5.92 -7.33 -4.64
N ASP A 175 4.76 -7.98 -4.62
CA ASP A 175 4.25 -8.67 -5.80
C ASP A 175 3.55 -7.65 -6.70
N THR A 176 4.19 -7.34 -7.82
CA THR A 176 3.69 -6.38 -8.81
C THR A 176 3.18 -7.06 -10.08
N GLY A 177 3.03 -8.40 -10.07
CA GLY A 177 2.65 -9.19 -11.24
C GLY A 177 1.26 -8.88 -11.81
N ASN A 178 0.42 -8.12 -11.10
CA ASN A 178 -0.88 -7.66 -11.57
C ASN A 178 -0.93 -6.15 -11.86
N VAL A 179 0.15 -5.42 -11.57
CA VAL A 179 0.19 -3.96 -11.74
C VAL A 179 0.25 -3.57 -13.22
N THR A 180 -0.64 -2.67 -13.62
CA THR A 180 -0.73 -2.13 -14.98
C THR A 180 -0.27 -0.68 -15.09
N SER A 181 -0.27 0.08 -13.96
CA SER A 181 0.16 1.47 -13.92
C SER A 181 1.10 1.73 -12.74
N MET A 182 2.28 2.28 -13.05
CA MET A 182 3.26 2.80 -12.09
C MET A 182 3.52 4.30 -12.33
N GLU A 183 2.55 5.01 -12.92
CA GLU A 183 2.65 6.44 -13.20
C GLU A 183 2.96 7.23 -11.94
N SER A 184 4.05 8.03 -12.00
CA SER A 184 4.50 8.90 -10.90
C SER A 184 4.66 8.19 -9.54
N MET A 185 4.90 6.87 -9.51
CA MET A 185 4.93 6.09 -8.26
C MET A 185 5.92 6.65 -7.23
N PHE A 186 7.08 7.10 -7.69
CA PHE A 186 8.15 7.69 -6.87
C PHE A 186 8.48 9.14 -7.29
N ASP A 187 7.56 9.83 -7.98
CA ASP A 187 7.80 11.18 -8.48
C ASP A 187 8.08 12.15 -7.32
N THR A 188 9.18 12.87 -7.40
CA THR A 188 9.63 13.85 -6.40
C THR A 188 9.73 13.26 -4.98
N THR A 189 9.99 11.96 -4.84
CA THR A 189 10.24 11.37 -3.52
C THR A 189 11.59 11.85 -2.96
N TYR A 190 11.66 12.00 -1.64
CA TYR A 190 12.90 12.35 -0.94
C TYR A 190 13.69 11.13 -0.46
N ALA A 191 13.24 9.92 -0.81
CA ALA A 191 13.95 8.69 -0.49
C ALA A 191 15.39 8.69 -1.04
N VAL A 192 16.34 8.28 -0.22
CA VAL A 192 17.76 8.17 -0.62
C VAL A 192 18.09 6.82 -1.24
N LYS A 193 17.24 5.82 -0.97
CA LYS A 193 17.32 4.48 -1.53
C LYS A 193 15.91 3.96 -1.83
N ILE A 194 15.76 3.34 -2.98
CA ILE A 194 14.55 2.63 -3.38
C ILE A 194 14.98 1.26 -3.91
N ASP A 195 14.48 0.20 -3.29
CA ASP A 195 14.70 -1.17 -3.74
C ASP A 195 13.47 -1.68 -4.49
N VAL A 196 13.61 -1.86 -5.81
CA VAL A 196 12.58 -2.36 -6.72
C VAL A 196 13.01 -3.68 -7.37
N SER A 197 13.99 -4.37 -6.81
CA SER A 197 14.60 -5.58 -7.37
C SER A 197 13.60 -6.74 -7.54
N GLY A 198 12.53 -6.76 -6.72
CA GLY A 198 11.44 -7.74 -6.81
C GLY A 198 10.35 -7.42 -7.83
N PHE A 199 10.42 -6.28 -8.52
CA PHE A 199 9.32 -5.86 -9.41
C PHE A 199 9.19 -6.73 -10.65
N ASN A 200 7.98 -7.26 -10.87
CA ASN A 200 7.55 -7.84 -12.14
C ASN A 200 6.72 -6.79 -12.90
N THR A 201 7.32 -6.16 -13.91
CA THR A 201 6.68 -5.08 -14.66
C THR A 201 6.08 -5.55 -15.99
N SER A 202 5.97 -6.88 -16.21
CA SER A 202 5.53 -7.45 -17.49
C SER A 202 4.11 -7.05 -17.94
N LYS A 203 3.23 -6.61 -17.01
CA LYS A 203 1.89 -6.09 -17.33
C LYS A 203 1.81 -4.56 -17.35
N VAL A 204 2.86 -3.86 -16.97
CA VAL A 204 2.85 -2.40 -16.87
C VAL A 204 2.79 -1.76 -18.26
N THR A 205 1.83 -0.85 -18.44
CA THR A 205 1.63 -0.13 -19.70
C THR A 205 2.09 1.32 -19.64
N THR A 206 2.18 1.92 -18.43
CA THR A 206 2.68 3.28 -18.23
C THR A 206 3.63 3.35 -17.04
N MET A 207 4.78 3.99 -17.30
CA MET A 207 5.80 4.38 -16.33
C MET A 207 6.06 5.89 -16.40
N GLU A 208 5.05 6.67 -16.86
CA GLU A 208 5.14 8.12 -16.94
C GLU A 208 5.59 8.71 -15.62
N SER A 209 6.66 9.52 -15.65
CA SER A 209 7.19 10.24 -14.47
C SER A 209 7.52 9.34 -13.26
N MET A 210 7.73 8.02 -13.44
CA MET A 210 7.84 7.08 -12.32
C MET A 210 8.89 7.49 -11.28
N PHE A 211 10.04 8.04 -11.71
CA PHE A 211 11.13 8.53 -10.84
C PHE A 211 11.45 10.01 -11.09
N ASN A 212 10.52 10.76 -11.73
CA ASN A 212 10.75 12.17 -12.04
C ASN A 212 11.12 12.97 -10.79
N ASP A 213 12.11 13.88 -10.91
CA ASP A 213 12.57 14.78 -9.84
C ASP A 213 12.97 14.10 -8.52
N SER A 214 13.26 12.80 -8.51
CA SER A 214 13.69 12.04 -7.33
C SER A 214 15.20 12.18 -7.10
N GLN A 215 15.64 13.40 -6.89
CA GLN A 215 17.07 13.79 -6.87
C GLN A 215 17.84 13.27 -5.65
N SER A 216 17.17 12.77 -4.63
CA SER A 216 17.79 12.21 -3.42
C SER A 216 18.33 10.79 -3.61
N ILE A 217 17.82 10.05 -4.61
CA ILE A 217 18.23 8.67 -4.90
C ILE A 217 19.73 8.65 -5.24
N ARG A 218 20.46 7.71 -4.65
CA ARG A 218 21.92 7.54 -4.82
C ARG A 218 22.28 6.47 -5.86
N SER A 219 21.43 5.47 -5.99
CA SER A 219 21.55 4.38 -6.95
C SER A 219 20.16 3.84 -7.26
N LEU A 220 19.96 3.34 -8.48
CA LEU A 220 18.71 2.75 -8.92
C LEU A 220 19.03 1.57 -9.82
N ASP A 221 18.59 0.38 -9.44
CA ASP A 221 18.71 -0.85 -10.23
C ASP A 221 17.38 -1.16 -10.90
N LEU A 222 17.36 -1.13 -12.23
CA LEU A 222 16.20 -1.42 -13.06
C LEU A 222 16.37 -2.72 -13.86
N SER A 223 17.30 -3.59 -13.48
CA SER A 223 17.60 -4.83 -14.19
C SER A 223 16.43 -5.82 -14.22
N SER A 224 15.52 -5.76 -13.25
CA SER A 224 14.31 -6.58 -13.19
C SER A 224 13.18 -6.10 -14.11
N PHE A 225 13.29 -4.87 -14.69
CA PHE A 225 12.18 -4.27 -15.44
C PHE A 225 12.00 -4.89 -16.82
N ASP A 226 10.84 -5.49 -17.06
CA ASP A 226 10.35 -5.84 -18.40
C ASP A 226 9.48 -4.69 -18.93
N THR A 227 9.99 -3.97 -19.93
CA THR A 227 9.30 -2.84 -20.54
C THR A 227 8.57 -3.17 -21.83
N SER A 228 8.46 -4.46 -22.17
CA SER A 228 7.92 -4.93 -23.46
C SER A 228 6.46 -4.56 -23.73
N ASN A 229 5.70 -4.20 -22.69
CA ASN A 229 4.32 -3.75 -22.79
C ASN A 229 4.14 -2.24 -22.49
N VAL A 230 5.21 -1.53 -22.16
CA VAL A 230 5.15 -0.11 -21.83
C VAL A 230 4.94 0.74 -23.09
N THR A 231 3.94 1.61 -23.05
CA THR A 231 3.60 2.54 -24.12
C THR A 231 3.99 3.99 -23.81
N ASN A 232 4.15 4.32 -22.52
CA ASN A 232 4.45 5.67 -22.07
C ASN A 232 5.56 5.67 -21.01
N MET A 233 6.69 6.33 -21.34
CA MET A 233 7.87 6.58 -20.48
C MET A 233 8.18 8.09 -20.39
N PHE A 234 7.19 8.97 -20.64
CA PHE A 234 7.38 10.42 -20.59
C PHE A 234 7.93 10.82 -19.21
N TRP A 235 9.08 11.52 -19.18
CA TRP A 235 9.76 11.96 -17.95
C TRP A 235 10.11 10.85 -16.93
N MET A 236 10.13 9.59 -17.30
CA MET A 236 10.31 8.46 -16.37
C MET A 236 11.53 8.62 -15.45
N LEU A 237 12.66 9.11 -15.98
CA LEU A 237 13.95 9.25 -15.28
C LEU A 237 14.43 10.71 -15.28
N ARG A 238 13.51 11.67 -15.45
CA ARG A 238 13.84 13.09 -15.55
C ARG A 238 14.42 13.62 -14.23
N SER A 239 15.39 14.54 -14.32
CA SER A 239 16.00 15.27 -13.19
C SER A 239 16.61 14.35 -12.12
N LEU A 240 17.04 13.13 -12.46
CA LEU A 240 17.79 12.29 -11.54
C LEU A 240 19.24 12.76 -11.41
N ASN A 241 19.75 12.69 -10.18
CA ASN A 241 21.14 13.01 -9.85
C ASN A 241 21.97 11.72 -9.66
N LEU A 242 21.98 10.86 -10.69
CA LEU A 242 22.70 9.59 -10.71
C LEU A 242 23.91 9.69 -11.63
N LYS A 243 25.06 9.17 -11.21
CA LYS A 243 26.26 9.13 -12.07
C LYS A 243 26.06 8.23 -13.29
N THR A 244 25.33 7.14 -13.13
CA THR A 244 25.03 6.15 -14.17
C THR A 244 23.70 5.49 -13.89
N ILE A 245 23.01 5.11 -14.96
CA ILE A 245 21.83 4.25 -14.91
C ILE A 245 21.88 3.28 -16.08
N ASP A 246 21.67 1.99 -15.82
CA ASP A 246 21.62 0.97 -16.85
C ASP A 246 20.16 0.73 -17.28
N VAL A 247 19.88 0.95 -18.56
CA VAL A 247 18.60 0.72 -19.21
C VAL A 247 18.76 -0.19 -20.45
N SER A 248 19.85 -0.94 -20.52
CA SER A 248 20.17 -1.81 -21.65
C SER A 248 19.14 -2.94 -21.86
N ASN A 249 18.40 -3.31 -20.80
CA ASN A 249 17.31 -4.28 -20.86
C ASN A 249 15.97 -3.71 -21.37
N PHE A 250 15.87 -2.37 -21.57
CA PHE A 250 14.59 -1.77 -21.96
C PHE A 250 14.19 -2.12 -23.40
N ASN A 251 13.01 -2.72 -23.56
CA ASN A 251 12.37 -2.92 -24.85
C ASN A 251 11.43 -1.74 -25.16
N THR A 252 11.81 -0.89 -26.09
CA THR A 252 11.05 0.31 -26.45
C THR A 252 10.14 0.11 -27.67
N SER A 253 9.98 -1.11 -28.17
CA SER A 253 9.24 -1.37 -29.42
C SER A 253 7.77 -0.95 -29.41
N LYS A 254 7.14 -0.86 -28.25
CA LYS A 254 5.75 -0.40 -28.10
C LYS A 254 5.64 1.03 -27.56
N VAL A 255 6.76 1.67 -27.20
CA VAL A 255 6.74 3.00 -26.59
C VAL A 255 6.29 4.05 -27.62
N GLN A 256 5.24 4.77 -27.28
CA GLN A 256 4.66 5.86 -28.07
C GLN A 256 5.14 7.23 -27.59
N ASN A 257 5.46 7.36 -26.31
CA ASN A 257 5.93 8.59 -25.70
C ASN A 257 7.10 8.33 -24.75
N MET A 258 8.28 8.88 -25.05
CA MET A 258 9.45 8.93 -24.15
C MET A 258 10.05 10.35 -24.07
N GLY A 259 9.21 11.37 -24.31
CA GLY A 259 9.62 12.76 -24.28
C GLY A 259 10.27 13.14 -22.95
N GLY A 260 11.47 13.71 -23.01
CA GLY A 260 12.20 14.18 -21.84
C GLY A 260 12.59 13.11 -20.80
N MET A 261 12.64 11.82 -21.20
CA MET A 261 12.93 10.70 -20.27
C MET A 261 14.18 10.94 -19.40
N PHE A 262 15.22 11.53 -19.98
CA PHE A 262 16.49 11.88 -19.30
C PHE A 262 16.74 13.38 -19.20
N ASN A 263 15.70 14.21 -19.35
CA ASN A 263 15.86 15.65 -19.30
C ASN A 263 16.37 16.08 -17.91
N SER A 264 17.32 17.04 -17.89
CA SER A 264 17.89 17.61 -16.66
C SER A 264 18.57 16.59 -15.73
N CYS A 265 19.04 15.45 -16.24
CA CYS A 265 19.93 14.55 -15.48
C CYS A 265 21.35 15.15 -15.39
N HIS A 266 21.99 15.09 -14.20
CA HIS A 266 23.30 15.68 -13.92
C HIS A 266 24.28 14.68 -13.33
#